data_c9e1752af61da9844ed57a666085eb6d
#
_entry.id   c9e1752af61da9844ed57a666085eb6d
#
_cell.length_a   1.000
_cell.length_b   1.000
_cell.length_c   1.000
_cell.angle_alpha   90.00
_cell.angle_beta   90.00
_cell.angle_gamma   90.00
#
_symmetry.space_group_name_H-M   'P 1'
#
loop_
_entity.id
_entity.type
_entity.pdbx_description
1 polymer ?
#
loop_
_entity_poly.entity_id
_entity_poly.type
_entity_poly.pdbx_seq_one_letter_code
_entity_poly.pdbx_strand_id
1 'polypeptide(L)'
;MAQFDVYARVGRTKSYVVDLQADLLDQLTLRVVAPMVISSTATVISGLTPLVQFQDNEYILLTYQLAAGPARELQDPVGSLSADQDAIKRALDILFLGF
;
A
#
# COMPACT_ATOMS: atom_id res chain seq x y z
N MET A 1 -4.43 -13.79 1.47
CA MET A 1 -3.90 -12.42 1.44
C MET A 1 -2.38 -12.47 1.48
N ALA A 2 -1.75 -11.77 0.56
CA ALA A 2 -0.29 -11.71 0.52
C ALA A 2 0.18 -10.28 0.75
N GLN A 3 1.33 -10.14 1.38
CA GLN A 3 1.95 -8.83 1.56
C GLN A 3 2.12 -8.15 0.20
N PHE A 4 1.81 -6.85 0.16
CA PHE A 4 1.86 -6.00 -1.03
C PHE A 4 0.76 -6.27 -2.08
N ASP A 5 -0.22 -7.11 -1.75
CA ASP A 5 -1.41 -7.22 -2.61
C ASP A 5 -2.16 -5.90 -2.63
N VAL A 6 -2.75 -5.59 -3.79
CA VAL A 6 -3.48 -4.36 -4.04
C VAL A 6 -4.97 -4.64 -4.10
N TYR A 7 -5.75 -3.85 -3.38
CA TYR A 7 -7.21 -3.98 -3.33
C TYR A 7 -7.86 -2.68 -3.76
N ALA A 8 -8.93 -2.78 -4.55
CA ALA A 8 -9.69 -1.60 -4.96
C ALA A 8 -10.47 -1.05 -3.77
N ARG A 9 -10.55 0.28 -3.67
CA ARG A 9 -11.38 0.94 -2.64
C ARG A 9 -12.78 1.10 -3.19
N VAL A 10 -13.75 0.59 -2.44
CA VAL A 10 -15.16 0.64 -2.83
C VAL A 10 -15.60 2.09 -3.01
N GLY A 11 -16.24 2.37 -4.15
CA GLY A 11 -16.78 3.70 -4.43
C GLY A 11 -15.75 4.74 -4.87
N ARG A 12 -14.49 4.36 -5.05
CA ARG A 12 -13.44 5.30 -5.47
C ARG A 12 -12.74 4.80 -6.71
N THR A 13 -12.74 5.62 -7.75
CA THR A 13 -12.05 5.33 -9.00
C THR A 13 -10.56 5.64 -8.85
N LYS A 14 -9.71 4.72 -9.35
CA LYS A 14 -8.25 4.88 -9.33
C LYS A 14 -7.70 5.15 -7.93
N SER A 15 -8.33 4.54 -6.94
CA SER A 15 -7.88 4.60 -5.56
C SER A 15 -7.84 3.18 -5.02
N TYR A 16 -6.72 2.81 -4.40
CA TYR A 16 -6.47 1.45 -3.94
C TYR A 16 -5.89 1.48 -2.54
N VAL A 17 -5.93 0.34 -1.87
CA VAL A 17 -5.15 0.12 -0.65
C VAL A 17 -4.19 -1.03 -0.89
N VAL A 18 -3.04 -0.95 -0.26
CA VAL A 18 -1.98 -1.95 -0.40
C VAL A 18 -1.75 -2.60 0.95
N ASP A 19 -1.77 -3.93 0.98
CA ASP A 19 -1.54 -4.70 2.20
C ASP A 19 -0.05 -4.64 2.56
N LEU A 20 0.26 -4.07 3.70
CA LEU A 20 1.65 -3.93 4.18
C LEU A 20 2.03 -5.01 5.19
N GLN A 21 1.08 -5.79 5.66
CA GLN A 21 1.31 -6.72 6.75
C GLN A 21 2.07 -7.96 6.28
N ALA A 22 3.06 -8.36 7.05
CA ALA A 22 3.85 -9.54 6.74
C ALA A 22 2.96 -10.79 6.66
N ASP A 23 3.27 -11.69 5.73
CA ASP A 23 2.50 -12.93 5.53
C ASP A 23 2.47 -13.79 6.78
N LEU A 24 3.51 -13.71 7.60
CA LEU A 24 3.58 -14.40 8.88
C LEU A 24 2.39 -14.08 9.79
N LEU A 25 1.79 -12.89 9.60
CA LEU A 25 0.70 -12.41 10.44
C LEU A 25 -0.67 -12.50 9.76
N ASP A 26 -0.81 -13.36 8.76
CA ASP A 26 -2.03 -13.42 7.96
C ASP A 26 -3.25 -13.96 8.73
N GLN A 27 -3.04 -14.56 9.90
CA GLN A 27 -4.13 -15.07 10.73
C GLN A 27 -4.82 -14.00 11.56
N LEU A 28 -4.25 -12.81 11.61
CA LEU A 28 -4.88 -11.72 12.36
C LEU A 28 -6.14 -11.24 11.62
N THR A 29 -7.15 -10.84 12.40
CA THR A 29 -8.40 -10.34 11.83
C THR A 29 -8.29 -8.91 11.31
N LEU A 30 -7.20 -8.23 11.63
CA LEU A 30 -6.90 -6.89 11.14
C LEU A 30 -5.71 -6.95 10.20
N ARG A 31 -5.73 -6.05 9.21
CA ARG A 31 -4.63 -5.90 8.26
C ARG A 31 -4.17 -4.46 8.26
N VAL A 32 -2.86 -4.26 8.23
CA VAL A 32 -2.28 -2.92 8.09
C VAL A 32 -2.15 -2.62 6.61
N VAL A 33 -2.80 -1.56 6.17
CA VAL A 33 -2.83 -1.16 4.76
C VAL A 33 -2.46 0.31 4.63
N ALA A 34 -2.04 0.72 3.43
CA ALA A 34 -1.81 2.12 3.11
C ALA A 34 -2.52 2.45 1.80
N PRO A 35 -3.05 3.67 1.67
CA PRO A 35 -3.71 4.06 0.42
C PRO A 35 -2.68 4.34 -0.69
N MET A 36 -3.09 4.06 -1.92
CA MET A 36 -2.33 4.33 -3.12
C MET A 36 -3.23 5.12 -4.06
N VAL A 37 -2.80 6.29 -4.47
CA VAL A 37 -3.59 7.18 -5.32
C VAL A 37 -2.77 7.62 -6.53
N ILE A 38 -3.44 8.16 -7.56
CA ILE A 38 -2.77 8.71 -8.74
C ILE A 38 -1.77 9.76 -8.29
N SER A 39 -0.57 9.70 -8.83
CA SER A 39 0.56 10.54 -8.38
C SER A 39 0.28 12.03 -8.49
N SER A 40 -0.55 12.44 -9.44
CA SER A 40 -0.88 13.87 -9.63
C SER A 40 -1.76 14.43 -8.52
N THR A 41 -2.32 13.61 -7.65
CA THR A 41 -3.27 14.05 -6.63
C THR A 41 -2.67 14.20 -5.23
N ALA A 42 -1.39 13.92 -5.07
CA ALA A 42 -0.76 13.95 -3.76
C ALA A 42 0.68 14.47 -3.86
N THR A 43 1.18 14.98 -2.74
CA THR A 43 2.55 15.48 -2.66
C THR A 43 3.52 14.32 -2.45
N VAL A 44 4.56 14.28 -3.27
CA VAL A 44 5.64 13.27 -3.13
C VAL A 44 6.59 13.71 -2.02
N ILE A 45 6.84 12.80 -1.08
CA ILE A 45 7.86 12.99 -0.06
C ILE A 45 8.96 11.97 -0.33
N SER A 46 10.12 12.46 -0.77
CA SER A 46 11.21 11.60 -1.23
C SER A 46 11.55 10.51 -0.20
N GLY A 47 11.60 9.27 -0.66
CA GLY A 47 11.93 8.12 0.18
C GLY A 47 10.77 7.62 1.03
N LEU A 48 9.81 8.48 1.39
CA LEU A 48 8.69 8.10 2.26
C LEU A 48 7.46 7.65 1.46
N THR A 49 7.21 8.28 0.32
CA THR A 49 6.04 7.97 -0.51
C THR A 49 6.49 7.42 -1.85
N PRO A 50 6.72 6.10 -1.98
CA PRO A 50 7.22 5.53 -3.23
C PRO A 50 6.27 5.77 -4.40
N LEU A 51 6.84 6.06 -5.57
CA LEU A 51 6.10 6.09 -6.82
C LEU A 51 6.14 4.69 -7.42
N VAL A 52 4.99 4.17 -7.79
CA VAL A 52 4.87 2.82 -8.34
C VAL A 52 4.05 2.84 -9.61
N GLN A 53 4.32 1.89 -10.49
CA GLN A 53 3.54 1.70 -11.71
C GLN A 53 2.52 0.59 -11.48
N PHE A 54 1.26 0.88 -11.77
CA PHE A 54 0.19 -0.08 -11.60
C PHE A 54 -0.88 0.15 -12.67
N GLN A 55 -1.19 -0.88 -13.45
CA GLN A 55 -2.20 -0.81 -14.51
C GLN A 55 -2.00 0.40 -15.42
N ASP A 56 -0.75 0.57 -15.90
CA ASP A 56 -0.37 1.60 -16.86
C ASP A 56 -0.46 3.04 -16.35
N ASN A 57 -0.59 3.23 -15.04
CA ASN A 57 -0.60 4.55 -14.43
C ASN A 57 0.46 4.63 -13.33
N GLU A 58 0.90 5.85 -13.05
CA GLU A 58 1.80 6.10 -11.94
C GLU A 58 0.98 6.45 -10.69
N TYR A 59 1.23 5.73 -9.63
CA TYR A 59 0.60 5.93 -8.34
C TYR A 59 1.63 6.32 -7.29
N ILE A 60 1.16 6.98 -6.26
CA ILE A 60 1.97 7.29 -5.09
C ILE A 60 1.40 6.49 -3.91
N LEU A 61 2.27 5.73 -3.24
CA LEU A 61 1.88 4.97 -2.06
C LEU A 61 2.09 5.86 -0.82
N LEU A 62 0.98 6.17 -0.14
CA LEU A 62 1.00 7.07 1.00
C LEU A 62 1.26 6.28 2.28
N THR A 63 2.50 5.89 2.49
CA THR A 63 2.89 5.05 3.62
C THR A 63 2.57 5.69 4.97
N TYR A 64 2.68 7.01 5.07
CA TYR A 64 2.40 7.72 6.32
C TYR A 64 0.92 7.75 6.69
N GLN A 65 0.04 7.31 5.78
CA GLN A 65 -1.38 7.19 6.04
C GLN A 65 -1.80 5.74 6.32
N LEU A 66 -0.85 4.88 6.65
CA LEU A 66 -1.20 3.50 6.96
C LEU A 66 -2.18 3.44 8.13
N ALA A 67 -3.02 2.41 8.10
CA ALA A 67 -4.03 2.20 9.12
C ALA A 67 -4.40 0.72 9.18
N ALA A 68 -4.91 0.29 10.32
CA ALA A 68 -5.42 -1.06 10.45
C ALA A 68 -6.90 -1.10 10.10
N GLY A 69 -7.30 -2.11 9.36
CA GLY A 69 -8.69 -2.32 9.00
C GLY A 69 -9.05 -3.80 9.04
N PRO A 70 -10.36 -4.12 9.07
CA PRO A 70 -10.78 -5.51 9.10
C PRO A 70 -10.36 -6.26 7.85
N ALA A 71 -9.78 -7.45 8.03
CA ALA A 71 -9.33 -8.27 6.90
C ALA A 71 -10.50 -8.63 5.97
N ARG A 72 -11.71 -8.77 6.52
CA ARG A 72 -12.90 -9.13 5.73
C ARG A 72 -13.27 -8.08 4.68
N GLU A 73 -12.78 -6.86 4.82
CA GLU A 73 -13.05 -5.80 3.85
C GLU A 73 -12.10 -5.84 2.66
N LEU A 74 -11.07 -6.67 2.72
CA LEU A 74 -10.07 -6.82 1.66
C LEU A 74 -10.34 -8.12 0.92
N GLN A 75 -11.10 -8.05 -0.17
CA GLN A 75 -11.47 -9.23 -0.95
C GLN A 75 -11.03 -9.04 -2.39
N ASP A 76 -10.56 -10.14 -3.00
CA ASP A 76 -10.23 -10.20 -4.41
C ASP A 76 -9.17 -9.18 -4.81
N PRO A 77 -7.89 -9.44 -4.47
CA PRO A 77 -6.83 -8.53 -4.86
C PRO A 77 -6.82 -8.31 -6.37
N VAL A 78 -6.57 -7.07 -6.78
CA VAL A 78 -6.54 -6.70 -8.19
C VAL A 78 -5.11 -6.64 -8.74
N GLY A 79 -4.13 -6.92 -7.94
CA GLY A 79 -2.75 -6.97 -8.35
C GLY A 79 -1.81 -7.04 -7.16
N SER A 80 -0.53 -6.82 -7.40
CA SER A 80 0.49 -6.91 -6.37
C SER A 80 1.59 -5.89 -6.66
N LEU A 81 2.18 -5.33 -5.61
CA LEU A 81 3.36 -4.48 -5.69
C LEU A 81 4.62 -5.18 -5.20
N SER A 82 4.65 -6.52 -5.26
CA SER A 82 5.82 -7.26 -4.79
C SER A 82 7.10 -6.88 -5.54
N ALA A 83 7.00 -6.42 -6.78
CA ALA A 83 8.15 -5.94 -7.53
C ALA A 83 8.76 -4.67 -6.96
N ASP A 84 7.97 -3.90 -6.20
CA ASP A 84 8.41 -2.65 -5.58
C ASP A 84 8.71 -2.82 -4.09
N GLN A 85 8.83 -4.04 -3.61
CA GLN A 85 8.92 -4.32 -2.18
C GLN A 85 10.10 -3.62 -1.49
N ASP A 86 11.23 -3.48 -2.18
CA ASP A 86 12.40 -2.86 -1.56
C ASP A 86 12.16 -1.37 -1.29
N ALA A 87 11.54 -0.67 -2.22
CA ALA A 87 11.20 0.74 -2.05
C ALA A 87 10.16 0.92 -0.94
N ILE A 88 9.18 0.01 -0.86
CA ILE A 88 8.14 0.07 0.17
C ILE A 88 8.74 -0.19 1.55
N LYS A 89 9.59 -1.21 1.68
CA LYS A 89 10.24 -1.53 2.95
C LYS A 89 11.12 -0.38 3.42
N ARG A 90 11.85 0.25 2.50
CA ARG A 90 12.68 1.40 2.82
C ARG A 90 11.84 2.58 3.31
N ALA A 91 10.68 2.81 2.68
CA ALA A 91 9.77 3.86 3.10
C ALA A 91 9.24 3.62 4.51
N LEU A 92 8.90 2.37 4.83
CA LEU A 92 8.44 2.02 6.18
C LEU A 92 9.55 2.20 7.22
N ASP A 93 10.78 1.87 6.88
CA ASP A 93 11.91 2.11 7.76
C ASP A 93 12.08 3.61 8.06
N ILE A 94 11.95 4.45 7.03
CA ILE A 94 12.01 5.90 7.20
C ILE A 94 10.88 6.38 8.10
N LEU A 95 9.66 5.87 7.87
CA LEU A 95 8.50 6.27 8.65
C LEU A 95 8.64 5.94 10.13
N PHE A 96 9.13 4.74 10.44
CA PHE A 96 9.17 4.25 11.81
C PHE A 96 10.50 4.47 12.51
N LEU A 97 11.60 4.47 11.79
CA LEU A 97 12.94 4.53 12.38
C LEU A 97 13.70 5.78 11.98
N GLY A 98 13.23 6.54 11.00
CA GLY A 98 13.87 7.76 10.54
C GLY A 98 15.00 7.53 9.55
N PHE A 99 15.24 6.29 9.16
CA PHE A 99 16.31 5.97 8.19
C PHE A 99 16.10 4.61 7.54
#